data_46c917eef513b630285a3a5254138398
#
_entry.id   46c917eef513b630285a3a5254138398
#
_cell.length_a   1.000
_cell.length_b   1.000
_cell.length_c   1.000
_cell.angle_alpha   90.00
_cell.angle_beta   90.00
_cell.angle_gamma   90.00
#
_symmetry.space_group_name_H-M   'P 1'
#
loop_
_entity.id
_entity.type
_entity.pdbx_description
1 polymer ?
#
loop_
_entity_poly.entity_id
_entity_poly.type
_entity_poly.pdbx_seq_one_letter_code
_entity_poly.pdbx_strand_id
1 'polypeptide(L)'
;NVAVSEDGKWVIAANYLPGNLVLLDGDLNLVKVIAATTLDGTKSSRVSAVYDAAPRKSFVAALKDIPEIWEISYDPTTEPIYNGMVHDYKMGEGIAIPGFLNPRRTYLATVMDDFFFDSSYAHVMGASRTGQGQVVHLDVRKKIADLDIPGMPHLGSGISFDWQEAG
;
A
#
# COMPACT_ATOMS: atom_id res chain seq x y z
N ASN A 1 -5.60 -12.48 0.25
CA ASN A 1 -5.81 -11.73 -1.00
C ASN A 1 -4.55 -11.88 -1.88
N VAL A 2 -4.72 -11.90 -3.21
CA VAL A 2 -3.64 -12.06 -4.18
C VAL A 2 -3.83 -11.04 -5.28
N ALA A 3 -2.74 -10.42 -5.74
CA ALA A 3 -2.72 -9.56 -6.91
C ALA A 3 -1.63 -10.02 -7.89
N VAL A 4 -1.85 -9.78 -9.17
CA VAL A 4 -0.92 -10.08 -10.25
C VAL A 4 -0.62 -8.77 -10.96
N SER A 5 0.64 -8.49 -11.28
CA SER A 5 1.01 -7.31 -12.06
C SER A 5 0.42 -7.38 -13.46
N GLU A 6 0.10 -6.25 -14.07
CA GLU A 6 -0.50 -6.17 -15.41
C GLU A 6 0.34 -6.93 -16.46
N ASP A 7 1.66 -6.90 -16.35
CA ASP A 7 2.57 -7.60 -17.27
C ASP A 7 2.74 -9.10 -16.96
N GLY A 8 2.07 -9.61 -15.93
CA GLY A 8 2.10 -11.02 -15.51
C GLY A 8 3.43 -11.50 -14.93
N LYS A 9 4.42 -10.61 -14.71
CA LYS A 9 5.75 -11.00 -14.23
C LYS A 9 5.85 -11.15 -12.72
N TRP A 10 4.90 -10.58 -11.98
CA TRP A 10 4.91 -10.55 -10.52
C TRP A 10 3.57 -10.97 -9.95
N VAL A 11 3.63 -11.74 -8.90
CA VAL A 11 2.47 -12.11 -8.07
C VAL A 11 2.76 -11.76 -6.63
N ILE A 12 1.80 -11.16 -5.94
CA ILE A 12 1.90 -10.88 -4.52
C ILE A 12 0.73 -11.49 -3.76
N ALA A 13 1.02 -12.23 -2.70
CA ALA A 13 0.02 -12.78 -1.79
C ALA A 13 0.09 -12.07 -0.43
N ALA A 14 -1.06 -11.58 0.01
CA ALA A 14 -1.25 -10.93 1.30
C ALA A 14 -1.82 -11.92 2.32
N ASN A 15 -1.10 -12.17 3.39
CA ASN A 15 -1.44 -13.17 4.38
C ASN A 15 -1.85 -12.55 5.72
N TYR A 16 -2.79 -13.23 6.38
CA TYR A 16 -3.20 -12.90 7.75
C TYR A 16 -2.28 -13.55 8.78
N LEU A 17 -1.98 -14.83 8.60
CA LEU A 17 -1.14 -15.62 9.49
C LEU A 17 -0.24 -16.57 8.68
N PRO A 18 1.08 -16.37 8.73
CA PRO A 18 1.76 -15.22 9.37
C PRO A 18 1.45 -13.91 8.66
N GLY A 19 1.46 -12.77 9.37
CA GLY A 19 1.27 -11.43 8.79
C GLY A 19 2.45 -11.08 7.89
N ASN A 20 2.31 -11.29 6.59
CA ASN A 20 3.34 -11.01 5.60
C ASN A 20 2.78 -10.82 4.19
N LEU A 21 3.63 -10.30 3.33
CA LEU A 21 3.46 -10.31 1.88
C LEU A 21 4.47 -11.29 1.28
N VAL A 22 4.01 -12.16 0.40
CA VAL A 22 4.85 -13.11 -0.35
C VAL A 22 4.87 -12.68 -1.81
N LEU A 23 6.05 -12.36 -2.31
CA LEU A 23 6.30 -12.02 -3.71
C LEU A 23 6.82 -13.23 -4.47
N LEU A 24 6.18 -13.50 -5.60
CA LEU A 24 6.55 -14.56 -6.53
C LEU A 24 6.82 -13.93 -7.90
N ASP A 25 7.63 -14.58 -8.71
CA ASP A 25 7.75 -14.27 -10.13
C ASP A 25 6.56 -14.81 -10.95
N GLY A 26 6.54 -14.54 -12.26
CA GLY A 26 5.48 -15.02 -13.16
C GLY A 26 5.37 -16.54 -13.30
N ASP A 27 6.44 -17.26 -12.94
CA ASP A 27 6.47 -18.74 -12.90
C ASP A 27 6.13 -19.28 -11.50
N LEU A 28 5.68 -18.41 -10.59
CA LEU A 28 5.33 -18.70 -9.19
C LEU A 28 6.51 -19.17 -8.32
N ASN A 29 7.74 -18.86 -8.69
CA ASN A 29 8.89 -19.09 -7.82
C ASN A 29 8.94 -18.00 -6.74
N LEU A 30 9.28 -18.41 -5.51
CA LEU A 30 9.44 -17.48 -4.41
C LEU A 30 10.60 -16.50 -4.65
N VAL A 31 10.29 -15.22 -4.66
CA VAL A 31 11.30 -14.15 -4.79
C VAL A 31 11.59 -13.51 -3.44
N LYS A 32 10.55 -13.18 -2.66
CA LYS A 32 10.72 -12.45 -1.41
C LYS A 32 9.55 -12.66 -0.45
N VAL A 33 9.87 -12.67 0.86
CA VAL A 33 8.86 -12.56 1.92
C VAL A 33 9.11 -11.26 2.68
N ILE A 34 8.07 -10.45 2.81
CA ILE A 34 8.12 -9.17 3.54
C ILE A 34 7.22 -9.31 4.77
N ALA A 35 7.82 -9.31 5.95
CA ALA A 35 7.07 -9.32 7.20
C ALA A 35 6.27 -8.01 7.35
N ALA A 36 4.98 -8.12 7.63
CA ALA A 36 4.12 -6.96 7.87
C ALA A 36 4.30 -6.48 9.32
N THR A 37 5.36 -5.72 9.56
CA THR A 37 5.73 -5.21 10.89
C THR A 37 5.92 -3.69 10.85
N THR A 38 5.85 -3.04 12.02
CA THR A 38 6.34 -1.67 12.19
C THR A 38 7.82 -1.57 11.79
N LEU A 39 8.29 -0.35 11.52
CA LEU A 39 9.69 -0.13 11.08
C LEU A 39 10.71 -0.63 12.10
N ASP A 40 10.40 -0.52 13.39
CA ASP A 40 11.21 -1.02 14.51
C ASP A 40 11.01 -2.53 14.78
N GLY A 41 10.13 -3.20 14.04
CA GLY A 41 9.85 -4.62 14.18
C GLY A 41 9.07 -5.02 15.45
N THR A 42 8.61 -4.05 16.26
CA THR A 42 7.98 -4.34 17.57
C THR A 42 6.55 -4.82 17.47
N LYS A 43 5.83 -4.48 16.39
CA LYS A 43 4.46 -4.90 16.15
C LYS A 43 4.34 -5.57 14.80
N SER A 44 3.55 -6.64 14.72
CA SER A 44 3.17 -7.30 13.48
C SER A 44 1.72 -6.98 13.11
N SER A 45 1.41 -7.08 11.84
CA SER A 45 0.07 -6.85 11.30
C SER A 45 -0.32 -7.96 10.34
N ARG A 46 -1.60 -8.25 10.31
CA ARG A 46 -2.22 -8.92 9.17
C ARG A 46 -2.22 -7.96 7.98
N VAL A 47 -2.24 -8.47 6.76
CA VAL A 47 -2.43 -7.66 5.57
C VAL A 47 -3.88 -7.76 5.13
N SER A 48 -4.62 -6.66 5.12
CA SER A 48 -6.06 -6.67 4.86
C SER A 48 -6.38 -6.75 3.37
N ALA A 49 -5.65 -6.04 2.55
CA ALA A 49 -5.85 -5.99 1.10
C ALA A 49 -4.53 -5.74 0.38
N VAL A 50 -4.43 -6.25 -0.86
CA VAL A 50 -3.37 -5.89 -1.81
C VAL A 50 -3.96 -5.83 -3.20
N TYR A 51 -3.61 -4.78 -3.96
CA TYR A 51 -4.06 -4.59 -5.34
C TYR A 51 -2.91 -4.13 -6.23
N ASP A 52 -3.02 -4.44 -7.52
CA ASP A 52 -2.09 -3.91 -8.52
C ASP A 52 -2.45 -2.46 -8.87
N ALA A 53 -1.44 -1.61 -8.89
CA ALA A 53 -1.48 -0.24 -9.37
C ALA A 53 -0.61 -0.16 -10.64
N ALA A 54 -1.07 -0.79 -11.72
CA ALA A 54 -0.33 -0.95 -12.97
C ALA A 54 0.28 0.36 -13.52
N PRO A 55 -0.44 1.50 -13.57
CA PRO A 55 0.14 2.76 -14.02
C PRO A 55 1.32 3.24 -13.17
N ARG A 56 1.41 2.78 -11.94
CA ARG A 56 2.50 3.07 -11.00
C ARG A 56 3.58 1.99 -10.97
N LYS A 57 3.37 0.89 -11.69
CA LYS A 57 4.20 -0.32 -11.64
C LYS A 57 4.47 -0.77 -10.19
N SER A 58 3.42 -0.84 -9.41
CA SER A 58 3.50 -1.11 -7.97
C SER A 58 2.30 -1.91 -7.49
N PHE A 59 2.52 -2.73 -6.49
CA PHE A 59 1.44 -3.23 -5.64
C PHE A 59 1.22 -2.28 -4.48
N VAL A 60 -0.03 -2.10 -4.09
CA VAL A 60 -0.39 -1.33 -2.89
C VAL A 60 -1.10 -2.24 -1.91
N ALA A 61 -0.64 -2.24 -0.67
CA ALA A 61 -1.17 -3.10 0.39
C ALA A 61 -1.58 -2.29 1.63
N ALA A 62 -2.72 -2.62 2.22
CA ALA A 62 -3.18 -2.05 3.48
C ALA A 62 -2.92 -3.01 4.64
N LEU A 63 -2.42 -2.49 5.74
CA LEU A 63 -2.19 -3.23 6.97
C LEU A 63 -3.39 -3.11 7.91
N LYS A 64 -3.81 -4.27 8.46
CA LYS A 64 -5.03 -4.37 9.25
C LYS A 64 -4.89 -3.89 10.69
N ASP A 65 -3.71 -4.09 11.27
CA ASP A 65 -3.46 -3.87 12.70
C ASP A 65 -2.45 -2.76 12.97
N ILE A 66 -1.84 -2.24 11.90
CA ILE A 66 -0.91 -1.10 11.91
C ILE A 66 -1.46 -0.06 10.93
N PRO A 67 -1.57 1.23 11.31
CA PRO A 67 -2.13 2.26 10.45
C PRO A 67 -1.11 2.67 9.36
N GLU A 68 -0.89 1.77 8.43
CA GLU A 68 0.02 1.98 7.29
C GLU A 68 -0.57 1.43 6.00
N ILE A 69 -0.25 2.10 4.89
CA ILE A 69 -0.32 1.58 3.53
C ILE A 69 1.10 1.45 3.00
N TRP A 70 1.37 0.36 2.31
CA TRP A 70 2.64 0.07 1.68
C TRP A 70 2.51 0.04 0.17
N GLU A 71 3.39 0.75 -0.52
CA GLU A 71 3.57 0.66 -1.96
C GLU A 71 4.85 -0.11 -2.26
N ILE A 72 4.74 -1.21 -3.00
CA ILE A 72 5.84 -2.11 -3.35
C ILE A 72 6.05 -2.02 -4.86
N SER A 73 7.04 -1.26 -5.30
CA SER A 73 7.32 -1.11 -6.73
C SER A 73 7.98 -2.34 -7.32
N TYR A 74 7.47 -2.78 -8.46
CA TYR A 74 8.10 -3.78 -9.31
C TYR A 74 8.81 -3.17 -10.53
N ASP A 75 9.02 -1.85 -10.54
CA ASP A 75 9.89 -1.17 -11.48
C ASP A 75 11.35 -1.25 -11.00
N PRO A 76 12.27 -1.90 -11.72
CA PRO A 76 13.66 -2.00 -11.29
C PRO A 76 14.39 -0.65 -11.28
N THR A 77 13.83 0.39 -11.91
CA THR A 77 14.41 1.74 -11.96
C THR A 77 13.85 2.67 -10.88
N THR A 78 12.99 2.15 -9.99
CA THR A 78 12.38 2.96 -8.93
C THR A 78 13.41 3.52 -7.96
N GLU A 79 13.16 4.74 -7.49
CA GLU A 79 14.05 5.46 -6.57
C GLU A 79 14.22 4.71 -5.23
N PRO A 80 15.39 4.86 -4.58
CA PRO A 80 15.60 4.33 -3.25
C PRO A 80 14.60 4.88 -2.23
N ILE A 81 14.29 4.07 -1.22
CA ILE A 81 13.39 4.44 -0.13
C ILE A 81 14.20 4.91 1.08
N TYR A 82 13.87 6.09 1.57
CA TYR A 82 14.39 6.63 2.81
C TYR A 82 13.33 6.45 3.90
N ASN A 83 13.56 5.53 4.82
CA ASN A 83 12.71 5.31 5.98
C ASN A 83 13.31 6.01 7.20
N GLY A 84 12.62 7.01 7.73
CA GLY A 84 13.01 7.73 8.92
C GLY A 84 12.93 9.25 8.75
N MET A 85 12.74 9.97 9.86
CA MET A 85 12.87 11.42 9.86
C MET A 85 14.38 11.75 9.88
N VAL A 86 14.85 12.41 8.82
CA VAL A 86 16.18 13.00 8.78
C VAL A 86 16.17 14.21 9.74
N HIS A 87 16.39 13.97 11.01
CA HIS A 87 16.47 15.05 12.01
C HIS A 87 17.76 15.07 12.82
N ASP A 88 18.71 14.19 12.53
CA ASP A 88 20.00 14.28 13.21
C ASP A 88 21.17 14.16 12.22
N TYR A 89 21.72 15.29 11.86
CA TYR A 89 22.96 15.43 11.08
C TYR A 89 24.18 14.78 11.76
N LYS A 90 24.03 14.29 13.00
CA LYS A 90 25.11 13.75 13.81
C LYS A 90 25.09 12.22 13.98
N MET A 91 24.02 11.53 13.60
CA MET A 91 23.84 10.08 13.82
C MET A 91 23.58 9.27 12.56
N GLY A 92 24.26 9.58 11.49
CA GLY A 92 24.20 8.76 10.28
C GLY A 92 22.96 9.04 9.43
N GLU A 93 23.21 9.35 8.18
CA GLU A 93 22.21 9.46 7.14
C GLU A 93 21.29 8.23 7.18
N GLY A 94 19.97 8.44 7.13
CA GLY A 94 19.02 7.34 7.06
C GLY A 94 19.44 6.41 5.92
N ILE A 95 19.72 5.14 6.25
CA ILE A 95 20.21 4.18 5.27
C ILE A 95 19.12 4.01 4.23
N ALA A 96 19.39 4.45 3.00
CA ALA A 96 18.50 4.23 1.87
C ALA A 96 18.44 2.72 1.58
N ILE A 97 17.25 2.20 1.43
CA ILE A 97 17.06 0.83 0.95
C ILE A 97 16.63 0.87 -0.53
N PRO A 98 16.97 -0.15 -1.33
CA PRO A 98 16.49 -0.22 -2.70
C PRO A 98 14.97 -0.09 -2.76
N GLY A 99 14.44 0.69 -3.72
CA GLY A 99 12.99 0.83 -3.90
C GLY A 99 12.35 -0.44 -4.48
N PHE A 100 13.06 -1.11 -5.39
CA PHE A 100 12.57 -2.30 -6.07
C PHE A 100 12.22 -3.43 -5.09
N LEU A 101 10.98 -3.89 -5.15
CA LEU A 101 10.40 -4.94 -4.32
C LEU A 101 10.56 -4.72 -2.79
N ASN A 102 10.63 -3.46 -2.37
CA ASN A 102 10.64 -3.09 -0.95
C ASN A 102 9.47 -2.14 -0.65
N PRO A 103 8.91 -2.19 0.57
CA PRO A 103 7.75 -1.39 0.92
C PRO A 103 8.12 0.08 1.16
N ARG A 104 7.56 0.98 0.37
CA ARG A 104 7.49 2.40 0.65
C ARG A 104 6.28 2.66 1.53
N ARG A 105 6.52 3.07 2.77
CA ARG A 105 5.49 3.17 3.81
C ARG A 105 4.81 4.53 3.80
N THR A 106 3.49 4.53 3.95
CA THR A 106 2.68 5.70 4.22
C THR A 106 1.97 5.51 5.55
N TYR A 107 2.24 6.39 6.51
CA TYR A 107 1.64 6.35 7.83
C TYR A 107 0.28 7.02 7.82
N LEU A 108 -0.71 6.36 8.43
CA LEU A 108 -2.09 6.79 8.50
C LEU A 108 -2.48 7.16 9.92
N ALA A 109 -3.58 7.91 10.08
CA ALA A 109 -4.15 8.19 11.40
C ALA A 109 -4.90 6.97 11.96
N THR A 110 -5.54 6.20 11.09
CA THR A 110 -6.31 4.99 11.43
C THR A 110 -6.00 3.90 10.42
N VAL A 111 -6.20 2.64 10.81
CA VAL A 111 -6.07 1.50 9.90
C VAL A 111 -7.05 1.60 8.74
N MET A 112 -6.71 0.98 7.63
CA MET A 112 -7.57 0.87 6.45
C MET A 112 -7.79 -0.61 6.18
N ASP A 113 -9.04 -1.07 6.26
CA ASP A 113 -9.37 -2.49 6.07
C ASP A 113 -9.46 -2.87 4.59
N ASP A 114 -9.93 -1.94 3.78
CA ASP A 114 -10.03 -2.10 2.33
C ASP A 114 -9.97 -0.73 1.64
N PHE A 115 -9.61 -0.70 0.37
CA PHE A 115 -9.46 0.53 -0.39
C PHE A 115 -9.64 0.30 -1.90
N PHE A 116 -9.77 1.39 -2.63
CA PHE A 116 -9.71 1.43 -4.09
C PHE A 116 -8.96 2.66 -4.57
N PHE A 117 -8.53 2.64 -5.82
CA PHE A 117 -7.83 3.76 -6.43
C PHE A 117 -8.80 4.74 -7.10
N ASP A 118 -8.40 5.99 -7.19
CA ASP A 118 -8.97 6.91 -8.15
C ASP A 118 -8.49 6.59 -9.58
N SER A 119 -9.08 7.20 -10.60
CA SER A 119 -8.71 6.97 -12.00
C SER A 119 -7.26 7.33 -12.34
N SER A 120 -6.65 8.23 -11.58
CA SER A 120 -5.25 8.63 -11.76
C SER A 120 -4.25 7.71 -11.07
N TYR A 121 -4.71 6.81 -10.20
CA TYR A 121 -3.86 6.00 -9.31
C TYR A 121 -2.94 6.82 -8.39
N ALA A 122 -3.17 8.12 -8.26
CA ALA A 122 -2.44 8.97 -7.33
C ALA A 122 -2.99 8.87 -5.91
N HIS A 123 -4.27 8.48 -5.78
CA HIS A 123 -4.97 8.42 -4.51
C HIS A 123 -5.54 7.02 -4.27
N VAL A 124 -5.60 6.68 -3.00
CA VAL A 124 -6.42 5.56 -2.51
C VAL A 124 -7.48 6.11 -1.57
N MET A 125 -8.68 5.56 -1.70
CA MET A 125 -9.82 5.84 -0.84
C MET A 125 -10.23 4.58 -0.14
N GLY A 126 -10.36 4.61 1.18
CA GLY A 126 -10.69 3.44 1.94
C GLY A 126 -11.25 3.76 3.30
N ALA A 127 -11.71 2.74 3.99
CA ALA A 127 -12.29 2.87 5.31
C ALA A 127 -11.81 1.78 6.27
N SER A 128 -11.85 2.11 7.55
CA SER A 128 -11.72 1.16 8.64
C SER A 128 -13.06 0.45 8.90
N ARG A 129 -13.03 -0.64 9.65
CA ARG A 129 -14.25 -1.33 10.11
C ARG A 129 -15.16 -0.47 10.98
N THR A 130 -14.63 0.58 11.58
CA THR A 130 -15.41 1.53 12.39
C THR A 130 -16.09 2.61 11.56
N GLY A 131 -15.98 2.55 10.22
CA GLY A 131 -16.63 3.51 9.31
C GLY A 131 -15.82 4.78 9.08
N GLN A 132 -14.61 4.89 9.62
CA GLN A 132 -13.76 6.05 9.34
C GLN A 132 -13.14 5.91 7.95
N GLY A 133 -13.63 6.70 7.01
CA GLY A 133 -13.11 6.78 5.66
C GLY A 133 -12.01 7.83 5.54
N GLN A 134 -11.06 7.58 4.66
CA GLN A 134 -9.96 8.50 4.39
C GLN A 134 -9.47 8.41 2.95
N VAL A 135 -8.96 9.54 2.45
CA VAL A 135 -8.25 9.63 1.17
C VAL A 135 -6.78 9.84 1.45
N VAL A 136 -5.95 9.04 0.81
CA VAL A 136 -4.49 9.09 0.95
C VAL A 136 -3.86 9.36 -0.41
N HIS A 137 -2.98 10.35 -0.46
CA HIS A 137 -2.19 10.63 -1.65
C HIS A 137 -0.89 9.82 -1.60
N LEU A 138 -0.68 8.92 -2.57
CA LEU A 138 0.42 7.97 -2.57
C LEU A 138 1.80 8.63 -2.80
N ASP A 139 1.87 9.69 -3.63
CA ASP A 139 3.16 10.34 -3.90
C ASP A 139 3.60 11.22 -2.72
N VAL A 140 2.67 11.97 -2.14
CA VAL A 140 2.92 12.80 -0.96
C VAL A 140 3.01 11.96 0.31
N ARG A 141 2.50 10.72 0.28
CA ARG A 141 2.45 9.77 1.40
C ARG A 141 1.74 10.34 2.63
N LYS A 142 0.56 10.93 2.40
CA LYS A 142 -0.23 11.55 3.47
C LYS A 142 -1.73 11.35 3.23
N LYS A 143 -2.46 11.23 4.34
CA LYS A 143 -3.90 11.45 4.33
C LYS A 143 -4.18 12.90 3.94
N ILE A 144 -5.06 13.11 2.97
CA ILE A 144 -5.45 14.44 2.47
C ILE A 144 -6.89 14.80 2.78
N ALA A 145 -7.75 13.83 3.04
CA ALA A 145 -9.14 14.08 3.41
C ALA A 145 -9.70 12.97 4.30
N ASP A 146 -10.72 13.30 5.05
CA ASP A 146 -11.62 12.33 5.67
C ASP A 146 -12.84 12.14 4.77
N LEU A 147 -13.36 10.92 4.73
CA LEU A 147 -14.61 10.60 4.03
C LEU A 147 -15.69 10.35 5.09
N ASP A 148 -16.75 11.11 5.02
CA ASP A 148 -17.94 10.87 5.84
C ASP A 148 -18.80 9.81 5.15
N ILE A 149 -18.52 8.55 5.50
CA ILE A 149 -19.21 7.40 4.93
C ILE A 149 -20.08 6.79 6.02
N PRO A 150 -21.41 6.80 5.86
CA PRO A 150 -22.28 6.19 6.83
C PRO A 150 -22.13 4.66 6.80
N GLY A 151 -21.64 4.09 7.89
CA GLY A 151 -21.46 2.65 8.07
C GLY A 151 -20.11 2.14 7.52
N MET A 152 -20.00 0.85 7.33
CA MET A 152 -18.83 0.18 6.80
C MET A 152 -19.07 -0.16 5.32
N PRO A 153 -18.55 0.62 4.38
CA PRO A 153 -18.67 0.29 2.97
C PRO A 153 -17.82 -0.94 2.66
N HIS A 154 -18.38 -1.85 1.88
CA HIS A 154 -17.61 -2.94 1.28
C HIS A 154 -16.90 -2.40 0.03
N LEU A 155 -15.65 -1.98 0.17
CA LEU A 155 -14.91 -1.26 -0.87
C LEU A 155 -14.20 -2.17 -1.89
N GLY A 156 -14.20 -3.49 -1.68
CA GLY A 156 -13.43 -4.45 -2.45
C GLY A 156 -13.82 -4.61 -3.94
N SER A 157 -14.75 -3.79 -4.43
CA SER A 157 -15.16 -3.76 -5.84
C SER A 157 -15.36 -2.33 -6.36
N GLY A 158 -14.68 -1.36 -5.75
CA GLY A 158 -14.74 0.02 -6.22
C GLY A 158 -14.26 0.14 -7.65
N ILE A 159 -15.00 0.88 -8.47
CA ILE A 159 -14.62 1.25 -9.82
C ILE A 159 -14.67 2.76 -9.93
N SER A 160 -13.63 3.36 -10.47
CA SER A 160 -13.62 4.77 -10.81
C SER A 160 -14.00 4.97 -12.29
N PHE A 161 -14.72 6.02 -12.58
CA PHE A 161 -15.06 6.42 -13.94
C PHE A 161 -15.12 7.93 -14.04
N ASP A 162 -14.82 8.45 -15.22
CA ASP A 162 -14.97 9.86 -15.49
C ASP A 162 -16.43 10.17 -15.81
N TRP A 163 -17.04 10.99 -14.98
CA TRP A 163 -18.38 11.51 -15.23
C TRP A 163 -18.28 12.71 -16.17
N GLN A 164 -18.73 12.55 -17.40
CA GLN A 164 -18.96 13.70 -18.28
C GLN A 164 -20.42 14.14 -18.08
N GLU A 165 -20.63 15.37 -17.67
CA GLU A 165 -21.96 15.97 -17.70
C GLU A 165 -22.48 15.85 -19.13
N ALA A 166 -23.63 15.17 -19.28
CA ALA A 166 -24.38 15.20 -20.52
C ALA A 166 -24.87 16.63 -20.72
N GLY A 167 -24.24 17.33 -21.67
CA GLY A 167 -24.63 18.68 -22.07
C GLY A 167 -26.01 18.74 -22.70
#